data_94bca71fac02d073078f3aded3976360
#
_entry.id   94bca71fac02d073078f3aded3976360
#
_cell.length_a   1.000
_cell.length_b   1.000
_cell.length_c   1.000
_cell.angle_alpha   90.00
_cell.angle_beta   90.00
_cell.angle_gamma   90.00
#
_symmetry.space_group_name_H-M   'P 1'
#
loop_
_entity.id
_entity.type
_entity.pdbx_description
1 polymer ?
#
loop_
_entity_poly.entity_id
_entity_poly.type
_entity_poly.pdbx_seq_one_letter_code
_entity_poly.pdbx_strand_id
1 'polypeptide(L)'
;QKQRVAIARSLVLEPSVLLLDEPLGALDLKLREHMKIELKELQAQVGTTFVYITHDQSEALVMSDHVAIMKDGRFEQIDSPQNLYHNPASSFVAQFVGNNNKFTGTLLKESNNLPMIQLEDDIKLRVAKAEQLEHQEKVELFIRPEVMIINPETGLDELNILDVKFKSILFDGGNSRLIVTYGRSNNEIIVSLPLNNRYDHLKPGDTIKIGWNPEGSACFKDTGIKTYDEL
;
A
#
# COMPACT_ATOMS: atom_id res chain seq x y z
N GLN A 1 -29.54 6.02 -8.69
CA GLN A 1 -30.82 5.29 -8.82
C GLN A 1 -30.84 4.38 -10.05
N LYS A 2 -30.40 4.82 -11.24
CA LYS A 2 -30.36 3.98 -12.46
C LYS A 2 -29.58 2.67 -12.25
N GLN A 3 -28.46 2.74 -11.53
CA GLN A 3 -27.59 1.59 -11.25
C GLN A 3 -28.27 0.58 -10.32
N ARG A 4 -28.92 1.04 -9.25
CA ARG A 4 -29.72 0.17 -8.35
C ARG A 4 -30.80 -0.58 -9.11
N VAL A 5 -31.50 0.10 -10.04
CA VAL A 5 -32.53 -0.51 -10.89
C VAL A 5 -31.92 -1.57 -11.82
N ALA A 6 -30.75 -1.30 -12.41
CA ALA A 6 -30.06 -2.26 -13.27
C ALA A 6 -29.64 -3.53 -12.51
N ILE A 7 -29.08 -3.38 -11.31
CA ILE A 7 -28.70 -4.50 -10.44
C ILE A 7 -29.95 -5.29 -10.00
N ALA A 8 -30.99 -4.61 -9.53
CA ALA A 8 -32.24 -5.25 -9.13
C ALA A 8 -32.85 -6.07 -10.28
N ARG A 9 -32.89 -5.51 -11.51
CA ARG A 9 -33.39 -6.21 -12.71
C ARG A 9 -32.60 -7.49 -13.01
N SER A 10 -31.27 -7.46 -12.81
CA SER A 10 -30.42 -8.64 -13.03
C SER A 10 -30.64 -9.72 -11.96
N LEU A 11 -30.91 -9.32 -10.71
CA LEU A 11 -31.15 -10.23 -9.58
C LEU A 11 -32.54 -10.89 -9.63
N VAL A 12 -33.52 -10.28 -10.24
CA VAL A 12 -34.88 -10.89 -10.40
C VAL A 12 -34.83 -12.25 -11.09
N LEU A 13 -33.82 -12.51 -11.92
CA LEU A 13 -33.61 -13.78 -12.61
C LEU A 13 -32.91 -14.85 -11.73
N GLU A 14 -32.60 -14.53 -10.48
CA GLU A 14 -31.90 -15.40 -9.51
C GLU A 14 -30.63 -16.06 -10.11
N PRO A 15 -29.72 -15.28 -10.71
CA PRO A 15 -28.53 -15.84 -11.35
C PRO A 15 -27.57 -16.41 -10.31
N SER A 16 -26.83 -17.48 -10.64
CA SER A 16 -25.77 -17.99 -9.80
C SER A 16 -24.53 -17.08 -9.75
N VAL A 17 -24.30 -16.28 -10.81
CA VAL A 17 -23.20 -15.32 -10.93
C VAL A 17 -23.73 -14.02 -11.51
N LEU A 18 -23.39 -12.90 -10.90
CA LEU A 18 -23.66 -11.54 -11.36
C LEU A 18 -22.36 -10.83 -11.73
N LEU A 19 -22.26 -10.39 -12.98
CA LEU A 19 -21.11 -9.63 -13.47
C LEU A 19 -21.43 -8.13 -13.40
N LEU A 20 -20.55 -7.36 -12.78
CA LEU A 20 -20.69 -5.91 -12.60
C LEU A 20 -19.44 -5.22 -13.15
N ASP A 21 -19.62 -4.45 -14.20
CA ASP A 21 -18.55 -3.68 -14.84
C ASP A 21 -18.61 -2.23 -14.35
N GLU A 22 -17.59 -1.80 -13.63
CA GLU A 22 -17.46 -0.48 -13.01
C GLU A 22 -18.75 0.03 -12.31
N PRO A 23 -19.36 -0.76 -11.41
CA PRO A 23 -20.70 -0.46 -10.90
C PRO A 23 -20.82 0.85 -10.13
N LEU A 24 -19.73 1.42 -9.65
CA LEU A 24 -19.73 2.63 -8.83
C LEU A 24 -18.99 3.82 -9.48
N GLY A 25 -18.40 3.64 -10.66
CA GLY A 25 -17.54 4.63 -11.30
C GLY A 25 -18.21 5.99 -11.58
N ALA A 26 -19.52 6.01 -11.85
CA ALA A 26 -20.28 7.24 -12.17
C ALA A 26 -20.83 7.98 -10.92
N LEU A 27 -20.51 7.54 -9.69
CA LEU A 27 -21.05 8.09 -8.45
C LEU A 27 -20.07 9.08 -7.82
N ASP A 28 -20.61 10.10 -7.13
CA ASP A 28 -19.83 10.96 -6.26
C ASP A 28 -19.27 10.17 -5.06
N LEU A 29 -18.21 10.69 -4.43
CA LEU A 29 -17.47 9.99 -3.39
C LEU A 29 -18.36 9.51 -2.24
N LYS A 30 -19.23 10.39 -1.72
CA LYS A 30 -20.08 10.07 -0.56
C LYS A 30 -21.12 9.00 -0.87
N LEU A 31 -21.72 9.07 -2.06
CA LEU A 31 -22.68 8.07 -2.52
C LEU A 31 -21.99 6.75 -2.84
N ARG A 32 -20.76 6.79 -3.36
CA ARG A 32 -19.93 5.61 -3.63
C ARG A 32 -19.65 4.83 -2.37
N GLU A 33 -19.18 5.50 -1.29
CA GLU A 33 -18.93 4.85 0.01
C GLU A 33 -20.19 4.18 0.58
N HIS A 34 -21.33 4.83 0.48
CA HIS A 34 -22.60 4.25 0.93
C HIS A 34 -23.00 3.02 0.08
N MET A 35 -22.84 3.12 -1.22
CA MET A 35 -23.18 2.03 -2.14
C MET A 35 -22.28 0.79 -1.99
N LYS A 36 -21.01 0.96 -1.61
CA LYS A 36 -20.13 -0.18 -1.29
C LYS A 36 -20.73 -1.05 -0.18
N ILE A 37 -21.22 -0.41 0.89
CA ILE A 37 -21.83 -1.11 2.03
C ILE A 37 -23.13 -1.78 1.59
N GLU A 38 -24.03 -1.07 0.92
CA GLU A 38 -25.29 -1.62 0.45
C GLU A 38 -25.12 -2.82 -0.48
N LEU A 39 -24.17 -2.76 -1.43
CA LEU A 39 -23.92 -3.87 -2.35
C LEU A 39 -23.33 -5.09 -1.65
N LYS A 40 -22.47 -4.90 -0.65
CA LYS A 40 -21.93 -5.98 0.16
C LYS A 40 -23.02 -6.67 0.99
N GLU A 41 -23.89 -5.88 1.61
CA GLU A 41 -25.04 -6.41 2.38
C GLU A 41 -26.02 -7.15 1.45
N LEU A 42 -26.32 -6.59 0.26
CA LEU A 42 -27.18 -7.23 -0.71
C LEU A 42 -26.60 -8.57 -1.19
N GLN A 43 -25.30 -8.63 -1.49
CA GLN A 43 -24.61 -9.85 -1.90
C GLN A 43 -24.73 -10.94 -0.81
N ALA A 44 -24.53 -10.57 0.46
CA ALA A 44 -24.65 -11.48 1.58
C ALA A 44 -26.10 -12.01 1.75
N GLN A 45 -27.11 -11.17 1.47
CA GLN A 45 -28.52 -11.56 1.57
C GLN A 45 -28.97 -12.50 0.45
N VAL A 46 -28.53 -12.22 -0.80
CA VAL A 46 -28.98 -13.01 -1.96
C VAL A 46 -28.17 -14.28 -2.19
N GLY A 47 -26.94 -14.37 -1.62
CA GLY A 47 -26.09 -15.54 -1.76
C GLY A 47 -25.54 -15.78 -3.19
N THR A 48 -25.72 -14.83 -4.09
CA THR A 48 -25.22 -14.88 -5.47
C THR A 48 -23.73 -14.53 -5.50
N THR A 49 -22.94 -15.20 -6.33
CA THR A 49 -21.54 -14.81 -6.55
C THR A 49 -21.50 -13.53 -7.40
N PHE A 50 -20.86 -12.49 -6.87
CA PHE A 50 -20.63 -11.24 -7.59
C PHE A 50 -19.21 -11.18 -8.12
N VAL A 51 -19.05 -10.83 -9.38
CA VAL A 51 -17.76 -10.53 -10.00
C VAL A 51 -17.76 -9.07 -10.42
N TYR A 52 -16.91 -8.29 -9.76
CA TYR A 52 -16.74 -6.87 -10.03
C TYR A 52 -15.52 -6.64 -10.91
N ILE A 53 -15.64 -5.79 -11.92
CA ILE A 53 -14.50 -5.19 -12.62
C ILE A 53 -14.45 -3.73 -12.19
N THR A 54 -13.33 -3.29 -11.68
CA THR A 54 -13.10 -1.91 -11.23
C THR A 54 -11.64 -1.51 -11.38
N HIS A 55 -11.40 -0.23 -11.59
CA HIS A 55 -10.07 0.37 -11.48
C HIS A 55 -9.86 1.06 -10.12
N ASP A 56 -10.87 1.10 -9.26
CA ASP A 56 -10.78 1.65 -7.91
C ASP A 56 -10.34 0.56 -6.93
N GLN A 57 -9.11 0.71 -6.40
CA GLN A 57 -8.55 -0.23 -5.43
C GLN A 57 -9.38 -0.33 -4.15
N SER A 58 -9.93 0.80 -3.69
CA SER A 58 -10.75 0.83 -2.48
C SER A 58 -12.04 0.03 -2.66
N GLU A 59 -12.65 0.07 -3.85
CA GLU A 59 -13.81 -0.79 -4.16
C GLU A 59 -13.44 -2.26 -4.06
N ALA A 60 -12.35 -2.67 -4.74
CA ALA A 60 -11.91 -4.06 -4.74
C ALA A 60 -11.59 -4.55 -3.33
N LEU A 61 -10.84 -3.79 -2.52
CA LEU A 61 -10.43 -4.21 -1.19
C LEU A 61 -11.57 -4.26 -0.17
N VAL A 62 -12.55 -3.34 -0.26
CA VAL A 62 -13.65 -3.26 0.71
C VAL A 62 -14.76 -4.27 0.41
N MET A 63 -15.06 -4.48 -0.87
CA MET A 63 -16.27 -5.22 -1.26
C MET A 63 -16.03 -6.71 -1.48
N SER A 64 -14.81 -7.14 -1.83
CA SER A 64 -14.54 -8.49 -2.29
C SER A 64 -14.01 -9.42 -1.19
N ASP A 65 -14.30 -10.71 -1.31
CA ASP A 65 -13.69 -11.77 -0.51
C ASP A 65 -12.35 -12.20 -1.13
N HIS A 66 -12.25 -12.14 -2.46
CA HIS A 66 -11.03 -12.35 -3.25
C HIS A 66 -10.88 -11.27 -4.29
N VAL A 67 -9.66 -10.80 -4.48
CA VAL A 67 -9.31 -9.81 -5.51
C VAL A 67 -8.27 -10.42 -6.44
N ALA A 68 -8.50 -10.26 -7.75
CA ALA A 68 -7.58 -10.66 -8.79
C ALA A 68 -6.93 -9.41 -9.41
N ILE A 69 -5.63 -9.25 -9.24
CA ILE A 69 -4.86 -8.17 -9.85
C ILE A 69 -4.34 -8.64 -11.20
N MET A 70 -4.65 -7.85 -12.25
CA MET A 70 -4.23 -8.13 -13.62
C MET A 70 -3.19 -7.13 -14.11
N LYS A 71 -2.19 -7.64 -14.84
CA LYS A 71 -1.21 -6.86 -15.57
C LYS A 71 -0.94 -7.52 -16.92
N ASP A 72 -0.92 -6.76 -17.99
CA ASP A 72 -0.60 -7.23 -19.35
C ASP A 72 -1.41 -8.49 -19.78
N GLY A 73 -2.70 -8.53 -19.39
CA GLY A 73 -3.61 -9.63 -19.72
C GLY A 73 -3.40 -10.92 -18.90
N ARG A 74 -2.60 -10.88 -17.82
CA ARG A 74 -2.34 -12.01 -16.92
C ARG A 74 -2.67 -11.65 -15.50
N PHE A 75 -2.99 -12.66 -14.68
CA PHE A 75 -3.13 -12.47 -13.25
C PHE A 75 -1.75 -12.43 -12.59
N GLU A 76 -1.47 -11.35 -11.86
CA GLU A 76 -0.28 -11.21 -11.03
C GLU A 76 -0.45 -11.88 -9.67
N GLN A 77 -1.62 -11.67 -9.05
CA GLN A 77 -1.98 -12.31 -7.78
C GLN A 77 -3.50 -12.38 -7.66
N ILE A 78 -4.00 -13.48 -7.10
CA ILE A 78 -5.40 -13.66 -6.71
C ILE A 78 -5.40 -14.07 -5.24
N ASP A 79 -5.97 -13.24 -4.38
CA ASP A 79 -5.94 -13.49 -2.94
C ASP A 79 -7.04 -12.71 -2.20
N SER A 80 -7.12 -12.91 -0.87
CA SER A 80 -7.91 -12.04 0.00
C SER A 80 -7.35 -10.62 -0.01
N PRO A 81 -8.18 -9.57 0.17
CA PRO A 81 -7.73 -8.19 0.27
C PRO A 81 -6.60 -7.98 1.27
N GLN A 82 -6.71 -8.61 2.45
CA GLN A 82 -5.70 -8.52 3.51
C GLN A 82 -4.36 -9.11 3.06
N ASN A 83 -4.39 -10.26 2.37
CA ASN A 83 -3.15 -10.93 1.94
C ASN A 83 -2.48 -10.16 0.79
N LEU A 84 -3.24 -9.61 -0.16
CA LEU A 84 -2.72 -8.71 -1.19
C LEU A 84 -2.00 -7.50 -0.60
N TYR A 85 -2.54 -6.96 0.50
CA TYR A 85 -2.00 -5.79 1.18
C TYR A 85 -0.72 -6.09 1.96
N HIS A 86 -0.71 -7.19 2.74
CA HIS A 86 0.37 -7.54 3.66
C HIS A 86 1.46 -8.43 3.02
N ASN A 87 1.09 -9.25 2.05
CA ASN A 87 1.99 -10.21 1.39
C ASN A 87 1.88 -10.10 -0.14
N PRO A 88 2.22 -8.95 -0.74
CA PRO A 88 2.21 -8.79 -2.19
C PRO A 88 3.19 -9.77 -2.83
N ALA A 89 2.79 -10.40 -3.94
CA ALA A 89 3.61 -11.38 -4.64
C ALA A 89 4.68 -10.75 -5.54
N SER A 90 4.54 -9.48 -5.90
CA SER A 90 5.48 -8.77 -6.77
C SER A 90 5.55 -7.28 -6.40
N SER A 91 6.59 -6.60 -6.90
CA SER A 91 6.71 -5.13 -6.76
C SER A 91 5.52 -4.40 -7.38
N PHE A 92 4.97 -4.95 -8.47
CA PHE A 92 3.78 -4.39 -9.10
C PHE A 92 2.57 -4.45 -8.16
N VAL A 93 2.30 -5.60 -7.54
CA VAL A 93 1.19 -5.73 -6.57
C VAL A 93 1.41 -4.82 -5.37
N ALA A 94 2.64 -4.78 -4.84
CA ALA A 94 2.98 -3.89 -3.72
C ALA A 94 2.67 -2.43 -4.02
N GLN A 95 3.02 -1.96 -5.22
CA GLN A 95 2.74 -0.58 -5.66
C GLN A 95 1.26 -0.34 -5.97
N PHE A 96 0.62 -1.31 -6.63
CA PHE A 96 -0.76 -1.16 -7.07
C PHE A 96 -1.73 -1.13 -5.89
N VAL A 97 -1.46 -1.88 -4.81
CA VAL A 97 -2.37 -1.99 -3.66
C VAL A 97 -1.95 -1.01 -2.57
N GLY A 98 -2.73 0.06 -2.39
CA GLY A 98 -2.52 1.07 -1.34
C GLY A 98 -1.26 1.94 -1.54
N ASN A 99 -1.04 2.85 -0.58
CA ASN A 99 0.14 3.71 -0.60
C ASN A 99 1.38 2.99 -0.09
N ASN A 100 2.55 3.29 -0.68
CA ASN A 100 3.84 2.77 -0.27
C ASN A 100 4.93 3.82 -0.31
N ASN A 101 5.92 3.66 0.58
CA ASN A 101 7.22 4.26 0.42
C ASN A 101 8.13 3.24 -0.28
N LYS A 102 8.78 3.67 -1.36
CA LYS A 102 9.70 2.84 -2.13
C LYS A 102 11.14 3.29 -1.90
N PHE A 103 11.99 2.36 -1.52
CA PHE A 103 13.43 2.55 -1.41
C PHE A 103 14.13 1.65 -2.43
N THR A 104 15.02 2.21 -3.22
CA THR A 104 15.79 1.45 -4.21
C THR A 104 17.24 1.39 -3.79
N GLY A 105 17.85 0.21 -3.88
CA GLY A 105 19.23 0.04 -3.47
C GLY A 105 19.81 -1.31 -3.88
N THR A 106 20.94 -1.65 -3.27
CA THR A 106 21.66 -2.91 -3.51
C THR A 106 21.55 -3.82 -2.29
N LEU A 107 21.13 -5.07 -2.50
CA LEU A 107 20.99 -6.05 -1.43
C LEU A 107 22.36 -6.55 -0.96
N LEU A 108 22.60 -6.46 0.34
CA LEU A 108 23.78 -7.00 1.00
C LEU A 108 23.37 -8.19 1.87
N LYS A 109 23.89 -9.37 1.57
CA LYS A 109 23.71 -10.58 2.39
C LYS A 109 25.05 -10.92 3.06
N GLU A 110 25.06 -10.91 4.39
CA GLU A 110 26.20 -11.34 5.22
C GLU A 110 25.84 -12.63 5.96
N SER A 111 26.82 -13.50 6.13
CA SER A 111 26.61 -14.91 6.52
C SER A 111 25.95 -15.15 7.88
N ASN A 112 25.73 -14.17 8.74
CA ASN A 112 25.11 -14.36 10.06
C ASN A 112 24.18 -13.21 10.46
N ASN A 113 23.88 -12.31 9.54
CA ASN A 113 23.05 -11.13 9.81
C ASN A 113 21.80 -11.12 8.94
N LEU A 114 20.77 -10.40 9.37
CA LEU A 114 19.65 -10.10 8.51
C LEU A 114 20.16 -9.39 7.24
N PRO A 115 19.63 -9.72 6.06
CA PRO A 115 19.93 -9.01 4.83
C PRO A 115 19.69 -7.51 4.99
N MET A 116 20.50 -6.70 4.33
CA MET A 116 20.34 -5.24 4.31
C MET A 116 20.25 -4.73 2.88
N ILE A 117 19.46 -3.69 2.67
CA ILE A 117 19.52 -2.89 1.47
C ILE A 117 20.43 -1.68 1.74
N GLN A 118 21.42 -1.48 0.88
CA GLN A 118 22.24 -0.28 0.88
C GLN A 118 21.66 0.71 -0.13
N LEU A 119 21.20 1.83 0.37
CA LEU A 119 20.69 2.96 -0.41
C LEU A 119 21.86 3.90 -0.80
N GLU A 120 21.52 5.02 -1.46
CA GLU A 120 22.45 6.14 -1.60
C GLU A 120 22.86 6.68 -0.23
N ASP A 121 24.01 7.39 -0.18
CA ASP A 121 24.58 7.97 1.05
C ASP A 121 24.93 6.95 2.15
N ASP A 122 25.24 5.70 1.77
CA ASP A 122 25.60 4.61 2.69
C ASP A 122 24.53 4.26 3.74
N ILE A 123 23.30 4.66 3.53
CA ILE A 123 22.18 4.29 4.39
C ILE A 123 21.91 2.80 4.23
N LYS A 124 21.87 2.07 5.34
CA LYS A 124 21.60 0.62 5.38
C LYS A 124 20.33 0.35 6.15
N LEU A 125 19.40 -0.38 5.51
CA LEU A 125 18.12 -0.78 6.09
C LEU A 125 18.03 -2.31 6.12
N ARG A 126 17.64 -2.88 7.25
CA ARG A 126 17.44 -4.33 7.39
C ARG A 126 16.19 -4.77 6.63
N VAL A 127 16.26 -5.96 6.06
CA VAL A 127 15.19 -6.59 5.27
C VAL A 127 14.87 -7.95 5.89
N ALA A 128 13.61 -8.20 6.22
CA ALA A 128 13.22 -9.45 6.87
C ALA A 128 13.13 -10.64 5.89
N LYS A 129 12.68 -10.39 4.66
CA LYS A 129 12.42 -11.44 3.65
C LYS A 129 13.18 -11.13 2.36
N ALA A 130 14.25 -11.87 2.12
CA ALA A 130 15.09 -11.71 0.92
C ALA A 130 15.68 -13.05 0.43
N GLU A 131 15.02 -14.19 0.77
CA GLU A 131 15.57 -15.54 0.51
C GLU A 131 15.78 -15.78 -0.99
N GLN A 132 14.86 -15.30 -1.84
CA GLN A 132 14.87 -15.51 -3.29
C GLN A 132 15.74 -14.50 -4.05
N LEU A 133 16.32 -13.50 -3.35
CA LEU A 133 17.14 -12.45 -3.95
C LEU A 133 18.62 -12.77 -3.77
N GLU A 134 19.48 -12.30 -4.68
CA GLU A 134 20.91 -12.55 -4.61
C GLU A 134 21.70 -11.42 -3.95
N HIS A 135 22.89 -11.74 -3.45
CA HIS A 135 23.82 -10.72 -2.94
C HIS A 135 24.24 -9.78 -4.08
N GLN A 136 24.29 -8.47 -3.81
CA GLN A 136 24.59 -7.40 -4.77
C GLN A 136 23.52 -7.20 -5.87
N GLU A 137 22.35 -7.80 -5.71
CA GLU A 137 21.23 -7.55 -6.62
C GLU A 137 20.60 -6.18 -6.35
N LYS A 138 20.16 -5.49 -7.42
CA LYS A 138 19.34 -4.29 -7.29
C LYS A 138 17.94 -4.66 -6.87
N VAL A 139 17.44 -4.00 -5.84
CA VAL A 139 16.15 -4.31 -5.22
C VAL A 139 15.35 -3.07 -4.89
N GLU A 140 14.04 -3.27 -4.80
CA GLU A 140 13.07 -2.30 -4.32
C GLU A 140 12.50 -2.78 -3.00
N LEU A 141 12.54 -1.94 -1.98
CA LEU A 141 11.94 -2.18 -0.66
C LEU A 141 10.71 -1.30 -0.51
N PHE A 142 9.58 -1.92 -0.20
CA PHE A 142 8.29 -1.26 -0.01
C PHE A 142 7.89 -1.27 1.45
N ILE A 143 7.46 -0.09 1.95
CA ILE A 143 7.06 0.08 3.35
C ILE A 143 5.78 0.91 3.38
N ARG A 144 4.77 0.40 4.07
CA ARG A 144 3.50 1.09 4.23
C ARG A 144 3.65 2.32 5.15
N PRO A 145 3.01 3.47 4.83
CA PRO A 145 3.07 4.67 5.67
C PRO A 145 2.61 4.45 7.11
N GLU A 146 1.65 3.55 7.34
CA GLU A 146 1.06 3.29 8.65
C GLU A 146 1.89 2.39 9.57
N VAL A 147 2.90 1.66 9.03
CA VAL A 147 3.81 0.87 9.88
C VAL A 147 5.00 1.70 10.37
N MET A 148 5.15 2.92 9.87
CA MET A 148 6.21 3.83 10.26
C MET A 148 5.87 4.57 11.55
N ILE A 149 6.84 4.64 12.46
CA ILE A 149 6.75 5.26 13.78
C ILE A 149 7.57 6.54 13.78
N ILE A 150 6.94 7.66 14.17
CA ILE A 150 7.61 8.95 14.28
C ILE A 150 8.30 9.04 15.65
N ASN A 151 9.58 9.37 15.66
CA ASN A 151 10.41 9.46 16.87
C ASN A 151 10.24 8.25 17.78
N PRO A 152 10.59 7.01 17.31
CA PRO A 152 10.50 5.82 18.13
C PRO A 152 11.36 5.97 19.40
N GLU A 153 10.90 5.36 20.49
CA GLU A 153 11.66 5.35 21.74
C GLU A 153 13.04 4.69 21.56
N THR A 154 14.03 5.19 22.28
CA THR A 154 15.39 4.63 22.23
C THR A 154 15.43 3.25 22.90
N GLY A 155 16.18 2.30 22.31
CA GLY A 155 16.35 0.93 22.85
C GLY A 155 15.61 -0.15 22.07
N LEU A 156 15.01 0.19 20.93
CA LEU A 156 14.42 -0.77 19.99
C LEU A 156 15.44 -1.16 18.91
N ASP A 157 16.47 -1.93 19.30
CA ASP A 157 17.55 -2.38 18.40
C ASP A 157 17.05 -3.20 17.21
N GLU A 158 15.79 -3.62 17.24
CA GLU A 158 15.14 -4.40 16.19
C GLU A 158 14.57 -3.53 15.05
N LEU A 159 14.41 -2.22 15.26
CA LEU A 159 13.83 -1.34 14.25
C LEU A 159 14.88 -0.83 13.25
N ASN A 160 14.48 -0.65 12.00
CA ASN A 160 15.16 0.28 11.11
C ASN A 160 14.90 1.71 11.61
N ILE A 161 15.94 2.51 11.70
CA ILE A 161 15.85 3.93 12.09
C ILE A 161 16.48 4.78 11.00
N LEU A 162 15.77 5.82 10.57
CA LEU A 162 16.22 6.75 9.55
C LEU A 162 16.06 8.19 10.06
N ASP A 163 17.13 8.97 10.00
CA ASP A 163 17.09 10.41 10.24
C ASP A 163 16.53 11.10 9.00
N VAL A 164 15.50 11.91 9.20
CA VAL A 164 14.77 12.57 8.12
C VAL A 164 14.51 14.03 8.44
N LYS A 165 14.30 14.86 7.43
CA LYS A 165 13.89 16.25 7.57
C LYS A 165 12.41 16.39 7.35
N PHE A 166 11.73 17.03 8.29
CA PHE A 166 10.33 17.38 8.16
C PHE A 166 10.11 18.36 7.00
N LYS A 167 9.17 18.05 6.13
CA LYS A 167 8.78 18.91 5.00
C LYS A 167 7.43 19.60 5.23
N SER A 168 6.37 18.81 5.46
CA SER A 168 5.01 19.33 5.64
C SER A 168 4.07 18.27 6.24
N ILE A 169 2.91 18.74 6.69
CA ILE A 169 1.76 17.89 7.00
C ILE A 169 0.71 18.09 5.90
N LEU A 170 0.22 16.99 5.34
CA LEU A 170 -0.98 16.96 4.54
C LEU A 170 -2.15 16.62 5.45
N PHE A 171 -2.96 17.61 5.78
CA PHE A 171 -4.12 17.40 6.64
C PHE A 171 -5.31 16.91 5.79
N ASP A 172 -5.76 15.71 6.08
CA ASP A 172 -6.93 15.08 5.44
C ASP A 172 -7.77 14.34 6.49
N GLY A 173 -8.16 15.05 7.55
CA GLY A 173 -8.91 14.48 8.65
C GLY A 173 -8.23 13.22 9.18
N GLY A 174 -8.96 12.10 9.20
CA GLY A 174 -8.47 10.80 9.69
C GLY A 174 -7.30 10.21 8.91
N ASN A 175 -7.04 10.68 7.67
CA ASN A 175 -6.00 10.18 6.77
C ASN A 175 -4.82 11.16 6.64
N SER A 176 -4.61 12.01 7.65
CA SER A 176 -3.50 12.97 7.64
C SER A 176 -2.14 12.29 7.52
N ARG A 177 -1.20 12.94 6.84
CA ARG A 177 0.11 12.38 6.50
C ARG A 177 1.21 13.38 6.80
N LEU A 178 2.33 12.86 7.31
CA LEU A 178 3.58 13.60 7.46
C LEU A 178 4.44 13.33 6.21
N ILE A 179 4.93 14.38 5.60
CA ILE A 179 5.89 14.30 4.49
C ILE A 179 7.27 14.66 5.04
N VAL A 180 8.20 13.77 4.85
CA VAL A 180 9.61 13.96 5.26
C VAL A 180 10.54 13.64 4.09
N THR A 181 11.79 14.09 4.18
CA THR A 181 12.81 13.82 3.17
C THR A 181 14.06 13.21 3.80
N TYR A 182 14.75 12.36 3.04
CA TYR A 182 16.01 11.75 3.45
C TYR A 182 17.05 11.80 2.32
N GLY A 183 18.32 11.58 2.69
CA GLY A 183 19.44 11.56 1.76
C GLY A 183 19.75 12.91 1.12
N ARG A 184 20.80 12.97 0.30
CA ARG A 184 21.21 14.18 -0.41
C ARG A 184 20.24 14.53 -1.54
N SER A 185 19.59 13.55 -2.12
CA SER A 185 18.61 13.72 -3.20
C SER A 185 17.24 14.20 -2.70
N ASN A 186 17.05 14.39 -1.37
CA ASN A 186 15.78 14.77 -0.74
C ASN A 186 14.63 13.85 -1.14
N ASN A 187 14.87 12.54 -1.14
CA ASN A 187 13.84 11.55 -1.42
C ASN A 187 12.70 11.65 -0.40
N GLU A 188 11.46 11.65 -0.88
CA GLU A 188 10.29 11.83 -0.03
C GLU A 188 9.82 10.52 0.59
N ILE A 189 9.37 10.59 1.85
CA ILE A 189 8.70 9.53 2.58
C ILE A 189 7.39 10.07 3.11
N ILE A 190 6.35 9.26 3.02
CA ILE A 190 5.02 9.52 3.56
C ILE A 190 4.86 8.67 4.82
N VAL A 191 4.47 9.29 5.92
CA VAL A 191 4.17 8.61 7.18
C VAL A 191 2.73 8.92 7.58
N SER A 192 1.97 7.91 7.95
CA SER A 192 0.62 8.12 8.48
C SER A 192 0.67 8.88 9.80
N LEU A 193 -0.13 9.93 9.92
CA LEU A 193 -0.11 10.81 11.07
C LEU A 193 -1.31 10.49 11.98
N PRO A 194 -1.08 10.08 13.25
CA PRO A 194 -2.17 9.89 14.18
C PRO A 194 -2.82 11.25 14.54
N LEU A 195 -4.15 11.26 14.65
CA LEU A 195 -4.96 12.44 14.97
C LEU A 195 -4.82 12.85 16.45
N ASN A 196 -3.66 13.33 16.85
CA ASN A 196 -3.43 13.75 18.25
C ASN A 196 -2.73 15.09 18.40
N ASN A 197 -2.58 15.86 17.31
CA ASN A 197 -1.92 17.17 17.24
C ASN A 197 -0.51 17.19 17.83
N ARG A 198 0.09 16.03 18.06
CA ARG A 198 1.41 15.90 18.72
C ARG A 198 2.54 16.50 17.89
N TYR A 199 2.35 16.64 16.59
CA TYR A 199 3.37 17.03 15.63
C TYR A 199 3.17 18.44 15.03
N ASP A 200 2.17 19.19 15.48
CA ASP A 200 1.86 20.55 14.99
C ASP A 200 2.96 21.56 15.25
N HIS A 201 3.86 21.27 16.17
CA HIS A 201 5.01 22.11 16.52
C HIS A 201 6.18 22.03 15.53
N LEU A 202 6.20 21.00 14.66
CA LEU A 202 7.28 20.79 13.71
C LEU A 202 7.33 21.89 12.64
N LYS A 203 8.55 22.34 12.32
CA LYS A 203 8.83 23.31 11.27
C LYS A 203 9.59 22.69 10.12
N PRO A 204 9.33 23.11 8.86
CA PRO A 204 10.09 22.62 7.72
C PRO A 204 11.61 22.72 7.95
N GLY A 205 12.32 21.61 7.76
CA GLY A 205 13.75 21.48 8.01
C GLY A 205 14.11 20.86 9.37
N ASP A 206 13.17 20.72 10.30
CA ASP A 206 13.42 20.02 11.57
C ASP A 206 13.84 18.57 11.32
N THR A 207 14.86 18.12 12.05
CA THR A 207 15.31 16.71 11.98
C THR A 207 14.52 15.88 12.97
N ILE A 208 13.93 14.79 12.47
CA ILE A 208 13.21 13.80 13.27
C ILE A 208 13.66 12.40 12.87
N LYS A 209 13.28 11.40 13.64
CA LYS A 209 13.55 9.99 13.34
C LYS A 209 12.28 9.29 12.90
N ILE A 210 12.39 8.45 11.88
CA ILE A 210 11.34 7.51 11.47
C ILE A 210 11.87 6.10 11.70
N GLY A 211 11.06 5.25 12.32
CA GLY A 211 11.42 3.85 12.55
C GLY A 211 10.33 2.90 12.10
N TRP A 212 10.73 1.67 11.75
CA TRP A 212 9.80 0.59 11.45
C TRP A 212 10.44 -0.78 11.68
N ASN A 213 9.60 -1.78 11.96
CA ASN A 213 10.08 -3.16 12.02
C ASN A 213 10.39 -3.67 10.61
N PRO A 214 11.56 -4.29 10.35
CA PRO A 214 11.90 -4.92 9.07
C PRO A 214 10.82 -5.88 8.54
N GLU A 215 10.10 -6.59 9.42
CA GLU A 215 8.97 -7.48 9.08
C GLU A 215 7.80 -6.75 8.39
N GLY A 216 7.66 -5.45 8.61
CA GLY A 216 6.64 -4.60 7.97
C GLY A 216 7.02 -4.14 6.57
N SER A 217 8.07 -4.69 5.97
CA SER A 217 8.54 -4.35 4.63
C SER A 217 8.51 -5.52 3.67
N ALA A 218 8.32 -5.24 2.37
CA ALA A 218 8.39 -6.20 1.29
C ALA A 218 9.51 -5.83 0.32
N CYS A 219 10.39 -6.79 0.00
CA CYS A 219 11.56 -6.57 -0.85
C CYS A 219 11.46 -7.41 -2.13
N PHE A 220 11.68 -6.76 -3.27
CA PHE A 220 11.61 -7.40 -4.58
C PHE A 220 12.82 -7.02 -5.42
N LYS A 221 13.12 -7.83 -6.42
CA LYS A 221 14.08 -7.50 -7.46
C LYS A 221 13.63 -6.23 -8.19
N ASP A 222 14.57 -5.29 -8.39
CA ASP A 222 14.33 -4.13 -9.25
C ASP A 222 14.28 -4.61 -10.71
N THR A 223 13.12 -4.51 -11.33
CA THR A 223 12.89 -4.90 -12.72
C THR A 223 13.13 -3.75 -13.69
N GLY A 224 13.45 -2.54 -13.20
CA GLY A 224 13.63 -1.33 -14.00
C GLY A 224 12.35 -0.86 -14.70
N ILE A 225 11.21 -1.45 -14.38
CA ILE A 225 9.92 -1.06 -14.96
C ILE A 225 9.45 0.19 -14.23
N LYS A 226 9.33 1.31 -14.96
CA LYS A 226 8.74 2.55 -14.45
C LYS A 226 7.30 2.32 -14.04
N THR A 227 6.92 2.90 -12.94
CA THR A 227 5.59 2.81 -12.38
C THR A 227 4.59 3.76 -13.00
N TYR A 228 3.29 3.52 -12.78
CA TYR A 228 2.20 4.37 -13.27
C TYR A 228 2.33 5.85 -12.85
N ASP A 229 3.01 6.15 -11.76
CA ASP A 229 3.24 7.51 -11.26
C ASP A 229 4.47 8.19 -11.90
N GLU A 230 5.24 7.47 -12.73
CA GLU A 230 6.41 7.97 -13.45
C GLU A 230 6.16 8.12 -14.98
N LEU A 231 4.92 7.89 -15.42
CA LEU A 231 4.42 8.08 -16.79
C LEU A 231 3.55 9.33 -16.87
#